data_e83e959dcd4d0135a202cd6244112458
#
_entry.id   e83e959dcd4d0135a202cd6244112458
#
_cell.length_a   1.000
_cell.length_b   1.000
_cell.length_c   1.000
_cell.angle_alpha   90.00
_cell.angle_beta   90.00
_cell.angle_gamma   90.00
#
_symmetry.space_group_name_H-M   'P 1'
#
loop_
_entity.id
_entity.type
_entity.pdbx_description
1 polymer ?
#
loop_
_entity_poly.entity_id
_entity_poly.type
_entity_poly.pdbx_seq_one_letter_code
_entity_poly.pdbx_strand_id
1 'polypeptide(L)'
;TATATGLTGGLWQMDLHVVAGTTVVGLVLFRVIWGLVGGRYARFAGFLKGPGAVIRYALGLARGRLEHSVGHNPMGGWSVMLLLTALAVQAGTGLFANDDIFLEGPLFKYAGKELSDRLTGIHHFTINVIYVLVAAHVAAILLHAIKGDNLVRPMVTGVKPDVDAAASDGPTRWGRVLVALIVAGAPVAWILWQW
;
A
#
# COMPACT_ATOMS: atom_id res chain seq x y z
N THR A 1 -18.25 14.33 34.69
CA THR A 1 -18.13 12.89 34.33
C THR A 1 -18.23 12.68 32.82
N ALA A 2 -19.09 13.43 32.08
CA ALA A 2 -19.23 13.30 30.61
C ALA A 2 -17.98 13.73 29.82
N THR A 3 -17.20 14.70 30.32
CA THR A 3 -15.96 15.16 29.67
C THR A 3 -14.82 14.14 29.79
N ALA A 4 -14.70 13.43 30.88
CA ALA A 4 -13.64 12.43 31.08
C ALA A 4 -13.83 11.19 30.17
N THR A 5 -15.07 10.72 29.98
CA THR A 5 -15.38 9.60 29.07
C THR A 5 -15.19 9.95 27.59
N GLY A 6 -15.43 11.21 27.20
CA GLY A 6 -15.17 11.67 25.84
C GLY A 6 -13.66 11.75 25.52
N LEU A 7 -12.86 12.24 26.47
CA LEU A 7 -11.39 12.32 26.32
C LEU A 7 -10.75 10.91 26.26
N THR A 8 -11.15 9.99 27.16
CA THR A 8 -10.60 8.62 27.16
C THR A 8 -10.99 7.84 25.91
N GLY A 9 -12.19 8.02 25.38
CA GLY A 9 -12.62 7.42 24.11
C GLY A 9 -11.83 7.95 22.91
N GLY A 10 -11.54 9.25 22.87
CA GLY A 10 -10.73 9.88 21.82
C GLY A 10 -9.27 9.41 21.85
N LEU A 11 -8.65 9.30 23.04
CA LEU A 11 -7.29 8.81 23.20
C LEU A 11 -7.17 7.35 22.75
N TRP A 12 -8.11 6.47 23.14
CA TRP A 12 -8.14 5.08 22.69
C TRP A 12 -8.22 4.94 21.16
N GLN A 13 -9.04 5.77 20.49
CA GLN A 13 -9.13 5.77 19.03
C GLN A 13 -7.81 6.20 18.39
N MET A 14 -7.09 7.13 19.02
CA MET A 14 -5.79 7.58 18.51
C MET A 14 -4.70 6.53 18.71
N ASP A 15 -4.67 5.83 19.86
CA ASP A 15 -3.75 4.71 20.06
C ASP A 15 -3.94 3.64 18.99
N LEU A 16 -5.20 3.30 18.67
CA LEU A 16 -5.51 2.37 17.57
C LEU A 16 -5.05 2.91 16.22
N HIS A 17 -5.20 4.21 15.98
CA HIS A 17 -4.73 4.86 14.75
C HIS A 17 -3.22 4.78 14.61
N VAL A 18 -2.48 5.05 15.67
CA VAL A 18 -0.99 4.96 15.68
C VAL A 18 -0.54 3.52 15.46
N VAL A 19 -1.12 2.54 16.15
CA VAL A 19 -0.79 1.13 15.96
C VAL A 19 -1.11 0.67 14.54
N ALA A 20 -2.29 1.02 14.00
CA ALA A 20 -2.68 0.70 12.63
C ALA A 20 -1.74 1.37 11.61
N GLY A 21 -1.44 2.67 11.79
CA GLY A 21 -0.53 3.41 10.93
C GLY A 21 0.88 2.84 10.91
N THR A 22 1.41 2.48 12.11
CA THR A 22 2.73 1.83 12.23
C THR A 22 2.72 0.43 11.60
N THR A 23 1.62 -0.30 11.71
CA THR A 23 1.44 -1.58 11.01
C THR A 23 1.50 -1.38 9.48
N VAL A 24 0.86 -0.33 8.96
CA VAL A 24 0.94 0.01 7.52
C VAL A 24 2.39 0.31 7.11
N VAL A 25 3.20 0.98 7.95
CA VAL A 25 4.66 1.14 7.68
C VAL A 25 5.31 -0.21 7.45
N GLY A 26 5.08 -1.17 8.34
CA GLY A 26 5.63 -2.54 8.23
C GLY A 26 5.19 -3.25 6.96
N LEU A 27 3.89 -3.16 6.62
CA LEU A 27 3.35 -3.77 5.40
C LEU A 27 3.93 -3.14 4.13
N VAL A 28 4.09 -1.82 4.10
CA VAL A 28 4.71 -1.10 2.98
C VAL A 28 6.17 -1.49 2.84
N LEU A 29 6.93 -1.51 3.93
CA LEU A 29 8.34 -1.95 3.91
C LEU A 29 8.45 -3.40 3.44
N PHE A 30 7.64 -4.32 3.98
CA PHE A 30 7.61 -5.70 3.52
C PHE A 30 7.30 -5.78 2.02
N ARG A 31 6.29 -5.04 1.54
CA ARG A 31 5.91 -5.04 0.11
C ARG A 31 7.02 -4.50 -0.79
N VAL A 32 7.74 -3.47 -0.34
CA VAL A 32 8.88 -2.92 -1.09
C VAL A 32 10.01 -3.95 -1.17
N ILE A 33 10.40 -4.53 -0.04
CA ILE A 33 11.44 -5.56 0.01
C ILE A 33 11.04 -6.76 -0.86
N TRP A 34 9.78 -7.24 -0.71
CA TRP A 34 9.27 -8.36 -1.49
C TRP A 34 9.15 -8.03 -2.99
N GLY A 35 8.93 -6.76 -3.32
CA GLY A 35 8.97 -6.25 -4.69
C GLY A 35 10.35 -6.26 -5.34
N LEU A 36 11.42 -6.39 -4.55
CA LEU A 36 12.80 -6.48 -5.03
C LEU A 36 13.29 -7.94 -5.05
N VAL A 37 13.04 -8.70 -3.98
CA VAL A 37 13.64 -10.05 -3.77
C VAL A 37 12.65 -11.21 -3.87
N GLY A 38 11.37 -10.92 -3.99
CA GLY A 38 10.28 -11.90 -4.03
C GLY A 38 10.22 -12.74 -5.30
N GLY A 39 9.13 -13.47 -5.47
CA GLY A 39 8.86 -14.30 -6.65
C GLY A 39 8.72 -13.46 -7.93
N ARG A 40 8.72 -14.15 -9.08
CA ARG A 40 8.70 -13.53 -10.41
C ARG A 40 7.57 -12.51 -10.58
N TYR A 41 6.36 -12.88 -10.14
CA TYR A 41 5.16 -12.03 -10.27
C TYR A 41 5.05 -10.95 -9.20
N ALA A 42 5.80 -11.06 -8.08
CA ALA A 42 5.83 -10.06 -7.03
C ALA A 42 6.81 -8.93 -7.31
N ARG A 43 7.86 -9.19 -8.13
CA ARG A 43 8.94 -8.21 -8.38
C ARG A 43 8.47 -7.08 -9.27
N PHE A 44 8.81 -5.84 -8.86
CA PHE A 44 8.50 -4.61 -9.61
C PHE A 44 9.01 -4.67 -11.06
N ALA A 45 10.23 -5.12 -11.28
CA ALA A 45 10.82 -5.28 -12.60
C ALA A 45 10.05 -6.23 -13.52
N GLY A 46 9.27 -7.17 -12.96
CA GLY A 46 8.48 -8.13 -13.72
C GLY A 46 7.21 -7.53 -14.32
N PHE A 47 6.58 -6.58 -13.62
CA PHE A 47 5.27 -6.06 -14.02
C PHE A 47 5.24 -4.56 -14.36
N LEU A 48 6.24 -3.77 -13.96
CA LEU A 48 6.30 -2.37 -14.37
C LEU A 48 6.67 -2.29 -15.85
N LYS A 49 5.76 -1.70 -16.63
CA LYS A 49 5.95 -1.45 -18.05
C LYS A 49 6.17 0.03 -18.30
N GLY A 50 6.89 0.36 -19.36
CA GLY A 50 7.13 1.74 -19.74
C GLY A 50 5.83 2.50 -20.10
N PRO A 51 5.85 3.84 -20.07
CA PRO A 51 4.65 4.68 -20.25
C PRO A 51 3.95 4.43 -21.60
N GLY A 52 4.69 4.13 -22.65
CA GLY A 52 4.10 3.80 -23.95
C GLY A 52 3.24 2.52 -23.93
N ALA A 53 3.59 1.53 -23.11
CA ALA A 53 2.76 0.33 -22.93
C ALA A 53 1.47 0.64 -22.15
N VAL A 54 1.57 1.53 -21.15
CA VAL A 54 0.40 1.98 -20.38
C VAL A 54 -0.59 2.72 -21.28
N ILE A 55 -0.10 3.65 -22.11
CA ILE A 55 -0.93 4.43 -23.05
C ILE A 55 -1.60 3.49 -24.07
N ARG A 56 -0.86 2.56 -24.69
CA ARG A 56 -1.44 1.59 -25.62
C ARG A 56 -2.52 0.74 -24.97
N TYR A 57 -2.26 0.26 -23.75
CA TYR A 57 -3.24 -0.53 -22.99
C TYR A 57 -4.51 0.30 -22.70
N ALA A 58 -4.35 1.54 -22.23
CA ALA A 58 -5.48 2.43 -21.95
C ALA A 58 -6.32 2.70 -23.19
N LEU A 59 -5.68 2.99 -24.34
CA LEU A 59 -6.35 3.20 -25.62
C LEU A 59 -7.04 1.91 -26.12
N GLY A 60 -6.43 0.74 -25.92
CA GLY A 60 -7.03 -0.55 -26.22
C GLY A 60 -8.29 -0.79 -25.40
N LEU A 61 -8.21 -0.54 -24.08
CA LEU A 61 -9.33 -0.68 -23.15
C LEU A 61 -10.49 0.26 -23.50
N ALA A 62 -10.19 1.52 -23.85
CA ALA A 62 -11.19 2.49 -24.31
C ALA A 62 -11.90 2.05 -25.59
N ARG A 63 -11.19 1.31 -26.47
CA ARG A 63 -11.77 0.73 -27.72
C ARG A 63 -12.42 -0.64 -27.51
N GLY A 64 -12.61 -1.06 -26.25
CA GLY A 64 -13.24 -2.34 -25.91
C GLY A 64 -12.31 -3.56 -26.03
N ARG A 65 -11.02 -3.38 -26.30
CA ARG A 65 -10.06 -4.48 -26.39
C ARG A 65 -9.50 -4.77 -24.99
N LEU A 66 -9.75 -5.98 -24.49
CA LEU A 66 -9.14 -6.48 -23.25
C LEU A 66 -7.95 -7.38 -23.63
N GLU A 67 -6.76 -6.95 -23.26
CA GLU A 67 -5.57 -7.80 -23.34
C GLU A 67 -5.47 -8.58 -22.02
N HIS A 68 -5.62 -9.89 -22.07
CA HIS A 68 -5.43 -10.78 -20.93
C HIS A 68 -3.94 -10.83 -20.60
N SER A 69 -3.58 -10.44 -19.38
CA SER A 69 -2.21 -10.50 -18.89
C SER A 69 -2.07 -11.54 -17.78
N VAL A 70 -0.92 -12.22 -17.75
CA VAL A 70 -0.52 -13.05 -16.61
C VAL A 70 0.07 -12.12 -15.56
N GLY A 71 -0.60 -11.96 -14.40
CA GLY A 71 -0.23 -10.99 -13.38
C GLY A 71 -0.79 -9.60 -13.64
N HIS A 72 -0.02 -8.56 -13.35
CA HIS A 72 -0.46 -7.17 -13.51
C HIS A 72 -0.45 -6.74 -14.97
N ASN A 73 -1.55 -6.17 -15.44
CA ASN A 73 -1.56 -5.43 -16.70
C ASN A 73 -0.74 -4.12 -16.55
N PRO A 74 -0.37 -3.43 -17.65
CA PRO A 74 0.46 -2.22 -17.58
C PRO A 74 -0.09 -1.11 -16.69
N MET A 75 -1.40 -0.88 -16.67
CA MET A 75 -2.04 0.12 -15.79
C MET A 75 -2.06 -0.35 -14.34
N GLY A 76 -2.36 -1.64 -14.11
CA GLY A 76 -2.37 -2.24 -12.78
C GLY A 76 -1.00 -2.18 -12.10
N GLY A 77 0.08 -2.38 -12.85
CA GLY A 77 1.44 -2.23 -12.34
C GLY A 77 1.72 -0.82 -11.80
N TRP A 78 1.32 0.22 -12.54
CA TRP A 78 1.46 1.61 -12.09
C TRP A 78 0.51 1.96 -10.94
N SER A 79 -0.70 1.40 -10.93
CA SER A 79 -1.63 1.54 -9.80
C SER A 79 -1.02 1.03 -8.49
N VAL A 80 -0.32 -0.11 -8.53
CA VAL A 80 0.42 -0.64 -7.35
C VAL A 80 1.46 0.37 -6.87
N MET A 81 2.25 0.95 -7.78
CA MET A 81 3.28 1.92 -7.39
C MET A 81 2.69 3.19 -6.80
N LEU A 82 1.63 3.73 -7.40
CA LEU A 82 0.96 4.94 -6.91
C LEU A 82 0.35 4.72 -5.52
N LEU A 83 -0.38 3.63 -5.32
CA LEU A 83 -0.97 3.28 -4.02
C LEU A 83 0.12 3.03 -2.96
N LEU A 84 1.17 2.29 -3.32
CA LEU A 84 2.27 2.00 -2.39
C LEU A 84 3.02 3.28 -1.98
N THR A 85 3.26 4.19 -2.92
CA THR A 85 3.88 5.49 -2.64
C THR A 85 2.98 6.36 -1.76
N ALA A 86 1.69 6.44 -2.09
CA ALA A 86 0.75 7.21 -1.29
C ALA A 86 0.64 6.66 0.15
N LEU A 87 0.59 5.33 0.33
CA LEU A 87 0.61 4.70 1.64
C LEU A 87 1.92 4.94 2.39
N ALA A 88 3.07 4.91 1.70
CA ALA A 88 4.37 5.22 2.31
C ALA A 88 4.42 6.67 2.81
N VAL A 89 3.95 7.63 2.01
CA VAL A 89 3.86 9.04 2.40
C VAL A 89 2.88 9.20 3.56
N GLN A 90 1.68 8.62 3.47
CA GLN A 90 0.65 8.70 4.51
C GLN A 90 1.18 8.17 5.85
N ALA A 91 1.69 6.94 5.86
CA ALA A 91 2.17 6.31 7.08
C ALA A 91 3.44 7.00 7.60
N GLY A 92 4.39 7.34 6.72
CA GLY A 92 5.63 8.02 7.09
C GLY A 92 5.40 9.40 7.70
N THR A 93 4.51 10.21 7.11
CA THR A 93 4.18 11.54 7.66
C THR A 93 3.42 11.46 8.97
N GLY A 94 2.52 10.46 9.11
CA GLY A 94 1.77 10.23 10.34
C GLY A 94 2.65 9.91 11.56
N LEU A 95 3.84 9.31 11.36
CA LEU A 95 4.77 9.06 12.47
C LEU A 95 5.26 10.34 13.16
N PHE A 96 5.23 11.46 12.47
CA PHE A 96 5.72 12.76 12.96
C PHE A 96 4.59 13.76 13.18
N ALA A 97 3.33 13.38 12.91
CA ALA A 97 2.19 14.30 12.99
C ALA A 97 1.90 14.73 14.43
N ASN A 98 1.23 15.88 14.58
CA ASN A 98 0.74 16.41 15.86
C ASN A 98 -0.63 17.07 15.67
N ASP A 99 -1.39 17.23 16.77
CA ASP A 99 -2.69 17.92 16.78
C ASP A 99 -2.67 19.26 17.53
N ASP A 100 -1.49 19.75 17.89
CA ASP A 100 -1.25 20.98 18.66
C ASP A 100 -1.81 20.99 20.09
N ILE A 101 -2.43 19.91 20.56
CA ILE A 101 -3.15 19.89 21.83
C ILE A 101 -2.62 18.79 22.77
N PHE A 102 -2.72 17.55 22.37
CA PHE A 102 -2.40 16.39 23.22
C PHE A 102 -1.70 15.24 22.52
N LEU A 103 -1.76 15.21 21.19
CA LEU A 103 -1.34 14.02 20.43
C LEU A 103 -0.13 14.34 19.58
N GLU A 104 0.93 13.59 19.82
CA GLU A 104 2.16 13.62 19.03
C GLU A 104 2.40 12.24 18.45
N GLY A 105 2.79 12.14 17.20
CA GLY A 105 3.19 10.86 16.59
C GLY A 105 4.44 10.28 17.26
N PRO A 106 4.68 8.97 17.15
CA PRO A 106 5.74 8.28 17.89
C PRO A 106 7.16 8.81 17.60
N LEU A 107 7.35 9.50 16.49
CA LEU A 107 8.64 10.07 16.12
C LEU A 107 8.65 11.62 16.13
N PHE A 108 7.61 12.26 16.65
CA PHE A 108 7.52 13.72 16.75
C PHE A 108 8.78 14.37 17.36
N LYS A 109 9.31 13.79 18.44
CA LYS A 109 10.50 14.28 19.13
C LYS A 109 11.76 14.44 18.26
N TYR A 110 11.81 13.75 17.12
CA TYR A 110 12.91 13.83 16.17
C TYR A 110 12.72 14.90 15.08
N ALA A 111 11.50 15.34 14.85
CA ALA A 111 11.16 16.33 13.81
C ALA A 111 11.16 17.77 14.34
N GLY A 112 10.76 17.97 15.57
CA GLY A 112 10.44 19.28 16.12
C GLY A 112 9.16 19.87 15.52
N LYS A 113 8.66 20.96 16.12
CA LYS A 113 7.33 21.50 15.83
C LYS A 113 7.14 21.91 14.36
N GLU A 114 8.06 22.69 13.81
CA GLU A 114 7.90 23.25 12.45
C GLU A 114 7.81 22.15 11.37
N LEU A 115 8.69 21.14 11.44
CA LEU A 115 8.66 20.03 10.49
C LEU A 115 7.43 19.15 10.70
N SER A 116 7.06 18.91 11.97
CA SER A 116 5.86 18.13 12.30
C SER A 116 4.60 18.79 11.73
N ASP A 117 4.42 20.10 11.83
CA ASP A 117 3.27 20.81 11.28
C ASP A 117 3.16 20.65 9.76
N ARG A 118 4.31 20.73 9.07
CA ARG A 118 4.36 20.48 7.62
C ARG A 118 3.98 19.05 7.28
N LEU A 119 4.51 18.05 8.01
CA LEU A 119 4.23 16.65 7.80
C LEU A 119 2.76 16.31 8.12
N THR A 120 2.17 16.94 9.15
CA THR A 120 0.74 16.83 9.46
C THR A 120 -0.11 17.35 8.31
N GLY A 121 0.24 18.49 7.71
CA GLY A 121 -0.44 19.01 6.52
C GLY A 121 -0.38 18.03 5.34
N ILE A 122 0.78 17.42 5.09
CA ILE A 122 0.94 16.39 4.04
C ILE A 122 0.11 15.15 4.37
N HIS A 123 0.08 14.70 5.63
CA HIS A 123 -0.72 13.56 6.09
C HIS A 123 -2.21 13.79 5.82
N HIS A 124 -2.75 14.97 6.15
CA HIS A 124 -4.15 15.31 5.89
C HIS A 124 -4.48 15.48 4.41
N PHE A 125 -3.52 15.89 3.59
CA PHE A 125 -3.70 15.94 2.14
C PHE A 125 -3.66 14.56 1.50
N THR A 126 -2.70 13.73 1.90
CA THR A 126 -2.43 12.44 1.26
C THR A 126 -3.57 11.44 1.46
N ILE A 127 -4.33 11.51 2.57
CA ILE A 127 -5.51 10.65 2.75
C ILE A 127 -6.55 10.87 1.64
N ASN A 128 -6.75 12.11 1.18
CA ASN A 128 -7.66 12.39 0.07
C ASN A 128 -7.14 11.82 -1.25
N VAL A 129 -5.84 11.87 -1.47
CA VAL A 129 -5.20 11.21 -2.64
C VAL A 129 -5.43 9.71 -2.59
N ILE A 130 -5.28 9.07 -1.42
CA ILE A 130 -5.53 7.64 -1.23
C ILE A 130 -7.00 7.30 -1.55
N TYR A 131 -7.97 8.08 -1.08
CA TYR A 131 -9.38 7.86 -1.42
C TYR A 131 -9.63 7.87 -2.92
N VAL A 132 -9.06 8.82 -3.64
CA VAL A 132 -9.18 8.90 -5.10
C VAL A 132 -8.51 7.70 -5.78
N LEU A 133 -7.30 7.33 -5.35
CA LEU A 133 -6.58 6.19 -5.92
C LEU A 133 -7.30 4.86 -5.66
N VAL A 134 -7.85 4.66 -4.46
CA VAL A 134 -8.64 3.47 -4.11
C VAL A 134 -9.91 3.41 -4.92
N ALA A 135 -10.65 4.54 -5.04
CA ALA A 135 -11.86 4.60 -5.85
C ALA A 135 -11.57 4.26 -7.33
N ALA A 136 -10.50 4.82 -7.90
CA ALA A 136 -10.07 4.52 -9.26
C ALA A 136 -9.65 3.05 -9.42
N HIS A 137 -8.96 2.49 -8.43
CA HIS A 137 -8.54 1.08 -8.42
C HIS A 137 -9.75 0.13 -8.39
N VAL A 138 -10.71 0.39 -7.50
CA VAL A 138 -11.96 -0.41 -7.42
C VAL A 138 -12.78 -0.27 -8.70
N ALA A 139 -12.90 0.94 -9.25
CA ALA A 139 -13.60 1.16 -10.52
C ALA A 139 -12.96 0.38 -11.68
N ALA A 140 -11.61 0.33 -11.73
CA ALA A 140 -10.90 -0.46 -12.74
C ALA A 140 -11.19 -1.97 -12.59
N ILE A 141 -11.18 -2.51 -11.35
CA ILE A 141 -11.51 -3.91 -11.09
C ILE A 141 -12.95 -4.23 -11.55
N LEU A 142 -13.91 -3.37 -11.20
CA LEU A 142 -15.30 -3.54 -11.60
C LEU A 142 -15.47 -3.48 -13.12
N LEU A 143 -14.79 -2.55 -13.79
CA LEU A 143 -14.79 -2.46 -15.25
C LEU A 143 -14.26 -3.74 -15.91
N HIS A 144 -13.19 -4.33 -15.41
CA HIS A 144 -12.69 -5.61 -15.91
C HIS A 144 -13.68 -6.74 -15.66
N ALA A 145 -14.28 -6.79 -14.47
CA ALA A 145 -15.31 -7.79 -14.14
C ALA A 145 -16.53 -7.71 -15.07
N ILE A 146 -17.05 -6.50 -15.35
CA ILE A 146 -18.16 -6.26 -16.29
C ILE A 146 -17.79 -6.72 -17.71
N LYS A 147 -16.52 -6.56 -18.10
CA LYS A 147 -16.01 -7.01 -19.41
C LYS A 147 -15.65 -8.51 -19.46
N GLY A 148 -15.92 -9.27 -18.39
CA GLY A 148 -15.70 -10.71 -18.33
C GLY A 148 -14.31 -11.16 -17.84
N ASP A 149 -13.41 -10.22 -17.46
CA ASP A 149 -12.10 -10.53 -16.88
C ASP A 149 -12.15 -10.42 -15.34
N ASN A 150 -12.41 -11.54 -14.67
CA ASN A 150 -12.47 -11.56 -13.21
C ASN A 150 -11.06 -11.51 -12.61
N LEU A 151 -10.63 -10.31 -12.18
CA LEU A 151 -9.34 -10.10 -11.54
C LEU A 151 -9.31 -10.54 -10.06
N VAL A 152 -10.46 -10.55 -9.38
CA VAL A 152 -10.53 -10.84 -7.93
C VAL A 152 -10.20 -12.29 -7.64
N ARG A 153 -10.74 -13.24 -8.42
CA ARG A 153 -10.51 -14.67 -8.22
C ARG A 153 -9.00 -15.03 -8.23
N PRO A 154 -8.21 -14.65 -9.24
CA PRO A 154 -6.77 -14.91 -9.22
C PRO A 154 -6.02 -14.22 -8.09
N MET A 155 -6.48 -13.04 -7.65
CA MET A 155 -5.87 -12.32 -6.52
C MET A 155 -6.03 -13.07 -5.20
N VAL A 156 -7.17 -13.76 -5.01
CA VAL A 156 -7.46 -14.52 -3.78
C VAL A 156 -6.88 -15.94 -3.83
N THR A 157 -7.03 -16.62 -4.98
CA THR A 157 -6.64 -18.03 -5.12
C THR A 157 -5.20 -18.23 -5.58
N GLY A 158 -4.56 -17.19 -6.12
CA GLY A 158 -3.24 -17.28 -6.75
C GLY A 158 -3.23 -18.03 -8.09
N VAL A 159 -4.38 -18.49 -8.59
CA VAL A 159 -4.51 -19.33 -9.79
C VAL A 159 -5.33 -18.59 -10.86
N LYS A 160 -4.76 -18.40 -12.04
CA LYS A 160 -5.49 -17.92 -13.22
C LYS A 160 -5.78 -19.13 -14.14
N PRO A 161 -7.05 -19.42 -14.47
CA PRO A 161 -7.45 -20.67 -15.15
C PRO A 161 -6.80 -20.91 -16.51
N ASP A 162 -6.45 -19.86 -17.25
CA ASP A 162 -5.99 -19.93 -18.63
C ASP A 162 -4.46 -19.78 -18.77
N VAL A 163 -3.70 -20.07 -17.71
CA VAL A 163 -2.25 -19.93 -17.71
C VAL A 163 -1.58 -21.28 -17.54
N ASP A 164 -0.66 -21.61 -18.46
CA ASP A 164 0.14 -22.84 -18.39
C ASP A 164 0.86 -22.99 -17.05
N ALA A 165 0.83 -24.21 -16.50
CA ALA A 165 1.51 -24.56 -15.24
C ALA A 165 3.03 -24.26 -15.27
N ALA A 166 3.63 -24.21 -16.47
CA ALA A 166 5.02 -23.80 -16.69
C ALA A 166 5.30 -22.31 -16.33
N ALA A 167 4.26 -21.48 -16.19
CA ALA A 167 4.36 -20.10 -15.77
C ALA A 167 4.34 -19.93 -14.23
N SER A 168 4.20 -21.01 -13.46
CA SER A 168 4.19 -20.95 -12.00
C SER A 168 5.54 -20.46 -11.44
N ASP A 169 5.50 -19.64 -10.40
CA ASP A 169 6.68 -19.39 -9.56
C ASP A 169 7.09 -20.74 -8.94
N GLY A 170 8.38 -21.05 -8.94
CA GLY A 170 8.91 -22.21 -8.21
C GLY A 170 8.59 -22.09 -6.71
N PRO A 171 8.93 -23.11 -5.90
CA PRO A 171 8.56 -23.18 -4.49
C PRO A 171 9.01 -21.91 -3.73
N THR A 172 8.13 -21.43 -2.86
CA THR A 172 8.40 -20.24 -2.05
C THR A 172 9.66 -20.42 -1.23
N ARG A 173 10.62 -19.52 -1.38
CA ARG A 173 11.87 -19.52 -0.62
C ARG A 173 11.62 -18.88 0.76
N TRP A 174 11.15 -19.68 1.71
CA TRP A 174 10.77 -19.25 3.06
C TRP A 174 11.85 -18.41 3.76
N GLY A 175 13.14 -18.71 3.54
CA GLY A 175 14.23 -17.89 4.08
C GLY A 175 14.17 -16.42 3.64
N ARG A 176 13.78 -16.15 2.38
CA ARG A 176 13.59 -14.76 1.90
C ARG A 176 12.39 -14.08 2.55
N VAL A 177 11.31 -14.85 2.77
CA VAL A 177 10.11 -14.33 3.46
C VAL A 177 10.48 -13.93 4.89
N LEU A 178 11.18 -14.80 5.62
CA LEU A 178 11.61 -14.52 6.99
C LEU A 178 12.53 -13.29 7.07
N VAL A 179 13.51 -13.19 6.19
CA VAL A 179 14.38 -12.00 6.12
C VAL A 179 13.57 -10.74 5.84
N ALA A 180 12.65 -10.78 4.88
CA ALA A 180 11.79 -9.63 4.57
C ALA A 180 10.90 -9.23 5.75
N LEU A 181 10.35 -10.20 6.49
CA LEU A 181 9.54 -9.95 7.69
C LEU A 181 10.39 -9.35 8.82
N ILE A 182 11.60 -9.85 9.06
CA ILE A 182 12.50 -9.32 10.09
C ILE A 182 12.91 -7.88 9.73
N VAL A 183 13.34 -7.65 8.49
CA VAL A 183 13.79 -6.31 8.05
C VAL A 183 12.65 -5.29 8.05
N ALA A 184 11.43 -5.70 7.72
CA ALA A 184 10.25 -4.83 7.78
C ALA A 184 9.70 -4.66 9.21
N GLY A 185 9.78 -5.69 10.04
CA GLY A 185 9.25 -5.70 11.40
C GLY A 185 10.13 -4.98 12.42
N ALA A 186 11.45 -4.99 12.24
CA ALA A 186 12.37 -4.35 13.17
C ALA A 186 12.12 -2.83 13.34
N PRO A 187 11.95 -2.03 12.27
CA PRO A 187 11.55 -0.61 12.39
C PRO A 187 10.20 -0.43 13.10
N VAL A 188 9.23 -1.29 12.80
CA VAL A 188 7.89 -1.25 13.44
C VAL A 188 8.01 -1.47 14.94
N ALA A 189 8.72 -2.50 15.37
CA ALA A 189 8.94 -2.78 16.78
C ALA A 189 9.66 -1.63 17.48
N TRP A 190 10.67 -1.04 16.82
CA TRP A 190 11.38 0.12 17.36
C TRP A 190 10.47 1.35 17.48
N ILE A 191 9.64 1.64 16.46
CA ILE A 191 8.69 2.77 16.50
C ILE A 191 7.69 2.58 17.65
N LEU A 192 7.11 1.39 17.79
CA LEU A 192 6.16 1.10 18.87
C LEU A 192 6.80 1.15 20.25
N TRP A 193 8.11 0.91 20.36
CA TRP A 193 8.86 1.10 21.60
C TRP A 193 9.03 2.59 21.96
N GLN A 194 9.01 3.50 20.97
CA GLN A 194 9.12 4.95 21.19
C GLN A 194 7.81 5.59 21.65
N TRP A 195 6.68 4.92 21.35
CA TRP A 195 5.32 5.32 21.69
C TRP A 195 4.98 4.96 23.14
#